data_0f296fd150f28434b1473a341233a12f
#
_entry.id   0f296fd150f28434b1473a341233a12f
#
_cell.length_a   1.000
_cell.length_b   1.000
_cell.length_c   1.000
_cell.angle_alpha   90.00
_cell.angle_beta   90.00
_cell.angle_gamma   90.00
#
_symmetry.space_group_name_H-M   'P 1'
#
loop_
_entity.id
_entity.type
_entity.pdbx_description
1 polymer ?
#
loop_
_entity_poly.entity_id
_entity_poly.type
_entity_poly.pdbx_seq_one_letter_code
_entity_poly.pdbx_strand_id
1 'polypeptide(L)'
;MVIITKEMLEGNKVKGSYIEGVILLQNYTVCLTKNGKYYYNGTLTSGVDIPFKVWDNSGAYPQLRNNDLSGKVVEIHATWDEYNGVFSLILNSVKEVEGVSEANFLPTKYDVDAYFSSLINMIKNIVSDKAFALADSTLFSNSDIVDAFKIEFAAKSHHDNCKGGLLAHTYKVCYLTSIVISTYFGGTLSQDEKDMLILGALFHDIGKVKEMHFGQYTDISVVTHRYLGVEMLDKQAIIELYGEDWYYYLVSIMLQHHGEYGDPCKSVVAYIVNQVDMLDANMTLLEQKLEDSSARELGRVSMNGSYLEVLKGGKTDA
;
A
#
# COMPACT_ATOMS: atom_id res chain seq x y z
N MET A 1 -0.41 -28.33 -7.18
CA MET A 1 -0.08 -27.01 -7.74
C MET A 1 1.02 -26.43 -6.86
N VAL A 2 2.17 -26.10 -7.40
CA VAL A 2 3.32 -25.55 -6.66
C VAL A 2 3.25 -24.03 -6.72
N ILE A 3 3.24 -23.36 -5.57
CA ILE A 3 3.36 -21.91 -5.52
C ILE A 3 4.85 -21.57 -5.61
N ILE A 4 5.21 -20.70 -6.55
CA ILE A 4 6.56 -20.14 -6.62
C ILE A 4 6.72 -19.21 -5.42
N THR A 5 7.71 -19.45 -4.56
CA THR A 5 7.94 -18.64 -3.36
C THR A 5 9.04 -17.61 -3.58
N LYS A 6 9.13 -16.64 -2.66
CA LYS A 6 10.21 -15.64 -2.63
C LYS A 6 11.59 -16.30 -2.62
N GLU A 7 11.76 -17.35 -1.81
CA GLU A 7 13.03 -18.07 -1.69
C GLU A 7 13.43 -18.75 -3.03
N MET A 8 12.45 -19.25 -3.80
CA MET A 8 12.71 -19.81 -5.14
C MET A 8 13.13 -18.72 -6.13
N LEU A 9 12.60 -17.51 -5.99
CA LEU A 9 12.93 -16.37 -6.86
C LEU A 9 14.25 -15.68 -6.49
N GLU A 10 14.62 -15.66 -5.20
CA GLU A 10 15.87 -15.05 -4.69
C GLU A 10 17.05 -16.03 -4.64
N GLY A 11 16.77 -17.32 -4.67
CA GLY A 11 17.77 -18.38 -4.59
C GLY A 11 18.75 -18.41 -5.77
N ASN A 12 19.48 -19.50 -5.95
CA ASN A 12 20.49 -19.64 -6.99
C ASN A 12 19.87 -19.49 -8.39
N LYS A 13 19.96 -18.29 -8.95
CA LYS A 13 19.54 -17.98 -10.32
C LYS A 13 20.64 -18.45 -11.28
N VAL A 14 20.34 -19.44 -12.09
CA VAL A 14 21.28 -19.94 -13.11
C VAL A 14 20.65 -19.73 -14.48
N LYS A 15 21.36 -19.00 -15.35
CA LYS A 15 20.88 -18.81 -16.73
C LYS A 15 20.63 -20.15 -17.39
N GLY A 16 19.45 -20.30 -18.00
CA GLY A 16 18.99 -21.52 -18.65
C GLY A 16 18.32 -22.55 -17.74
N SER A 17 18.29 -22.33 -16.39
CA SER A 17 17.56 -23.20 -15.50
C SER A 17 16.05 -22.94 -15.57
N TYR A 18 15.25 -23.99 -15.31
CA TYR A 18 13.81 -23.95 -15.35
C TYR A 18 13.21 -23.54 -14.01
N ILE A 19 12.08 -22.86 -14.07
CA ILE A 19 11.16 -22.64 -12.95
C ILE A 19 9.73 -22.82 -13.45
N GLU A 20 8.89 -23.49 -12.66
CA GLU A 20 7.49 -23.70 -12.97
C GLU A 20 6.64 -23.60 -11.70
N GLY A 21 5.38 -23.17 -11.85
CA GLY A 21 4.43 -23.08 -10.77
C GLY A 21 3.52 -21.86 -10.90
N VAL A 22 2.83 -21.57 -9.81
CA VAL A 22 1.84 -20.51 -9.73
C VAL A 22 2.45 -19.26 -9.13
N ILE A 23 2.17 -18.11 -9.77
CA ILE A 23 2.69 -16.80 -9.42
C ILE A 23 1.68 -15.71 -9.83
N LEU A 24 1.78 -14.51 -9.24
CA LEU A 24 0.99 -13.37 -9.68
C LEU A 24 1.66 -12.65 -10.86
N LEU A 25 0.94 -12.47 -11.95
CA LEU A 25 1.34 -11.62 -13.07
C LEU A 25 0.82 -10.22 -12.82
N GLN A 26 1.69 -9.32 -12.32
CA GLN A 26 1.29 -7.96 -11.95
C GLN A 26 0.86 -7.11 -13.14
N ASN A 27 1.71 -7.06 -14.16
CA ASN A 27 1.47 -6.24 -15.34
C ASN A 27 2.35 -6.70 -16.50
N TYR A 28 1.98 -6.28 -17.70
CA TYR A 28 2.82 -6.42 -18.90
C TYR A 28 2.45 -5.41 -19.96
N THR A 29 3.40 -5.14 -20.84
CA THR A 29 3.22 -4.25 -21.99
C THR A 29 3.84 -4.86 -23.23
N VAL A 30 3.30 -4.52 -24.40
CA VAL A 30 3.90 -4.89 -25.68
C VAL A 30 5.05 -3.94 -26.00
N CYS A 31 6.19 -4.52 -26.39
CA CYS A 31 7.40 -3.81 -26.77
C CYS A 31 7.84 -4.19 -28.18
N LEU A 32 8.68 -3.35 -28.78
CA LEU A 32 9.26 -3.61 -30.11
C LEU A 32 10.78 -3.78 -29.99
N THR A 33 11.31 -4.83 -30.57
CA THR A 33 12.77 -5.02 -30.68
C THR A 33 13.37 -4.09 -31.74
N LYS A 34 14.69 -3.90 -31.72
CA LYS A 34 15.42 -3.15 -32.76
C LYS A 34 15.19 -3.71 -34.17
N ASN A 35 14.85 -4.99 -34.28
CA ASN A 35 14.61 -5.69 -35.58
C ASN A 35 13.12 -5.70 -35.96
N GLY A 36 12.26 -4.90 -35.28
CA GLY A 36 10.85 -4.77 -35.61
C GLY A 36 9.96 -5.94 -35.14
N LYS A 37 10.44 -6.82 -34.28
CA LYS A 37 9.64 -7.90 -33.69
C LYS A 37 8.98 -7.47 -32.39
N TYR A 38 7.72 -7.86 -32.19
CA TYR A 38 7.01 -7.62 -30.95
C TYR A 38 7.40 -8.65 -29.88
N TYR A 39 7.42 -8.20 -28.63
CA TYR A 39 7.55 -9.05 -27.46
C TYR A 39 6.79 -8.42 -26.28
N TYR A 40 6.43 -9.20 -25.28
CA TYR A 40 5.90 -8.69 -24.03
C TYR A 40 7.00 -8.57 -23.00
N ASN A 41 6.96 -7.51 -22.21
CA ASN A 41 7.79 -7.28 -21.04
C ASN A 41 6.87 -6.92 -19.86
N GLY A 42 7.15 -7.46 -18.68
CA GLY A 42 6.31 -7.23 -17.52
C GLY A 42 6.94 -7.68 -16.22
N THR A 43 6.13 -7.76 -15.19
CA THR A 43 6.52 -8.11 -13.82
C THR A 43 5.67 -9.27 -13.30
N LEU A 44 6.35 -10.28 -12.78
CA LEU A 44 5.76 -11.32 -11.93
C LEU A 44 6.13 -11.03 -10.48
N THR A 45 5.25 -11.37 -9.53
CA THR A 45 5.54 -11.17 -8.11
C THR A 45 5.15 -12.37 -7.25
N SER A 46 6.02 -12.70 -6.30
CA SER A 46 5.74 -13.61 -5.19
C SER A 46 6.62 -13.24 -4.00
N GLY A 47 6.17 -12.23 -3.23
CA GLY A 47 6.97 -11.62 -2.16
C GLY A 47 8.14 -10.76 -2.64
N VAL A 48 8.51 -10.88 -3.92
CA VAL A 48 9.51 -10.09 -4.61
C VAL A 48 9.15 -9.99 -6.09
N ASP A 49 9.46 -8.85 -6.69
CA ASP A 49 9.20 -8.59 -8.10
C ASP A 49 10.32 -9.13 -8.98
N ILE A 50 9.93 -9.85 -10.04
CA ILE A 50 10.85 -10.41 -11.05
C ILE A 50 10.41 -9.97 -12.45
N PRO A 51 11.28 -9.33 -13.23
CA PRO A 51 10.97 -9.00 -14.61
C PRO A 51 10.86 -10.26 -15.47
N PHE A 52 9.95 -10.23 -16.44
CA PHE A 52 9.85 -11.31 -17.44
C PHE A 52 9.75 -10.77 -18.86
N LYS A 53 10.03 -11.65 -19.81
CA LYS A 53 9.83 -11.42 -21.25
C LYS A 53 9.11 -12.59 -21.89
N VAL A 54 8.35 -12.28 -22.96
CA VAL A 54 7.71 -13.29 -23.81
C VAL A 54 7.99 -12.94 -25.25
N TRP A 55 8.72 -13.78 -25.94
CA TRP A 55 9.07 -13.59 -27.35
C TRP A 55 7.94 -14.05 -28.27
N ASP A 56 7.90 -13.52 -29.49
CA ASP A 56 6.88 -13.80 -30.50
C ASP A 56 6.74 -15.28 -30.89
N ASN A 57 7.78 -16.07 -30.69
CA ASN A 57 7.81 -17.51 -30.94
C ASN A 57 7.51 -18.39 -29.70
N SER A 58 7.23 -17.79 -28.55
CA SER A 58 6.89 -18.50 -27.31
C SER A 58 5.42 -18.94 -27.30
N GLY A 59 5.12 -20.10 -26.68
CA GLY A 59 3.75 -20.55 -26.39
C GLY A 59 2.97 -19.61 -25.49
N ALA A 60 3.63 -18.79 -24.68
CA ALA A 60 3.01 -17.78 -23.85
C ALA A 60 2.52 -16.54 -24.64
N TYR A 61 3.11 -16.28 -25.82
CA TYR A 61 2.78 -15.07 -26.60
C TYR A 61 1.32 -14.97 -27.02
N PRO A 62 0.70 -15.99 -27.63
CA PRO A 62 -0.72 -15.92 -28.00
C PRO A 62 -1.64 -15.84 -26.77
N GLN A 63 -1.23 -16.34 -25.60
CA GLN A 63 -2.01 -16.26 -24.40
C GLN A 63 -2.11 -14.81 -23.89
N LEU A 64 -0.98 -14.11 -23.82
CA LEU A 64 -0.95 -12.69 -23.42
C LEU A 64 -1.60 -11.75 -24.45
N ARG A 65 -1.57 -12.15 -25.74
CA ARG A 65 -2.17 -11.36 -26.81
C ARG A 65 -3.71 -11.43 -26.78
N ASN A 66 -4.26 -12.59 -26.45
CA ASN A 66 -5.70 -12.87 -26.57
C ASN A 66 -6.46 -12.69 -25.26
N ASN A 67 -5.76 -12.60 -24.13
CA ASN A 67 -6.35 -12.48 -22.80
C ASN A 67 -5.67 -11.35 -22.04
N ASP A 68 -6.44 -10.62 -21.25
CA ASP A 68 -5.86 -9.72 -20.26
C ASP A 68 -5.59 -10.52 -18.98
N LEU A 69 -4.30 -10.80 -18.75
CA LEU A 69 -3.81 -11.52 -17.57
C LEU A 69 -3.15 -10.61 -16.55
N SER A 70 -3.19 -9.29 -16.73
CA SER A 70 -2.70 -8.32 -15.74
C SER A 70 -3.47 -8.43 -14.43
N GLY A 71 -2.75 -8.50 -13.32
CA GLY A 71 -3.34 -8.67 -11.99
C GLY A 71 -3.87 -10.07 -11.71
N LYS A 72 -3.59 -11.06 -12.57
CA LYS A 72 -4.10 -12.42 -12.44
C LYS A 72 -3.06 -13.38 -11.88
N VAL A 73 -3.53 -14.35 -11.11
CA VAL A 73 -2.72 -15.50 -10.72
C VAL A 73 -2.60 -16.44 -11.91
N VAL A 74 -1.37 -16.78 -12.26
CA VAL A 74 -1.06 -17.60 -13.44
C VAL A 74 -0.13 -18.76 -13.08
N GLU A 75 -0.32 -19.87 -13.75
CA GLU A 75 0.67 -20.97 -13.81
C GLU A 75 1.62 -20.69 -14.96
N ILE A 76 2.91 -20.72 -14.69
CA ILE A 76 3.96 -20.47 -15.67
C ILE A 76 4.91 -21.66 -15.81
N HIS A 77 5.47 -21.81 -17.01
CA HIS A 77 6.72 -22.50 -17.25
C HIS A 77 7.69 -21.49 -17.82
N ALA A 78 8.83 -21.30 -17.19
CA ALA A 78 9.78 -20.26 -17.53
C ALA A 78 11.22 -20.73 -17.42
N THR A 79 12.10 -19.97 -18.04
CA THR A 79 13.55 -20.20 -18.02
C THR A 79 14.25 -18.93 -17.56
N TRP A 80 15.19 -19.03 -16.65
CA TRP A 80 16.01 -17.92 -16.24
C TRP A 80 16.90 -17.41 -17.36
N ASP A 81 16.90 -16.12 -17.59
CA ASP A 81 17.85 -15.43 -18.49
C ASP A 81 18.57 -14.32 -17.72
N GLU A 82 19.77 -14.03 -18.19
CA GLU A 82 20.62 -12.96 -17.64
C GLU A 82 21.12 -12.06 -18.77
N TYR A 83 20.89 -10.77 -18.60
CA TYR A 83 21.39 -9.75 -19.52
C TYR A 83 21.98 -8.58 -18.71
N ASN A 84 23.28 -8.28 -18.94
CA ASN A 84 24.02 -7.23 -18.23
C ASN A 84 23.94 -7.33 -16.69
N GLY A 85 24.00 -8.54 -16.13
CA GLY A 85 23.92 -8.77 -14.69
C GLY A 85 22.50 -8.73 -14.11
N VAL A 86 21.47 -8.50 -14.94
CA VAL A 86 20.08 -8.49 -14.51
C VAL A 86 19.40 -9.80 -14.89
N PHE A 87 18.90 -10.53 -13.90
CA PHE A 87 18.11 -11.74 -14.09
C PHE A 87 16.66 -11.42 -14.44
N SER A 88 16.09 -12.15 -15.38
CA SER A 88 14.68 -12.11 -15.77
C SER A 88 14.19 -13.52 -16.15
N LEU A 89 12.86 -13.69 -16.19
CA LEU A 89 12.26 -14.94 -16.66
C LEU A 89 11.82 -14.80 -18.12
N ILE A 90 12.14 -15.82 -18.94
CA ILE A 90 11.55 -15.98 -20.26
C ILE A 90 10.39 -16.96 -20.13
N LEU A 91 9.16 -16.49 -20.32
CA LEU A 91 7.99 -17.35 -20.21
C LEU A 91 7.83 -18.20 -21.49
N ASN A 92 7.74 -19.51 -21.29
CA ASN A 92 7.46 -20.48 -22.33
C ASN A 92 5.95 -20.77 -22.46
N SER A 93 5.26 -20.81 -21.31
CA SER A 93 3.80 -20.90 -21.23
C SER A 93 3.26 -20.08 -20.06
N VAL A 94 2.02 -19.64 -20.19
CA VAL A 94 1.26 -18.94 -19.14
C VAL A 94 -0.21 -19.33 -19.25
N LYS A 95 -0.86 -19.57 -18.10
CA LYS A 95 -2.28 -19.92 -18.01
C LYS A 95 -2.88 -19.36 -16.75
N GLU A 96 -4.04 -18.72 -16.84
CA GLU A 96 -4.79 -18.24 -15.67
C GLU A 96 -5.17 -19.39 -14.73
N VAL A 97 -5.09 -19.13 -13.42
CA VAL A 97 -5.46 -20.06 -12.36
C VAL A 97 -6.54 -19.40 -11.50
N GLU A 98 -7.69 -20.05 -11.42
CA GLU A 98 -8.81 -19.61 -10.58
C GLU A 98 -8.70 -20.17 -9.15
N GLY A 99 -9.34 -19.48 -8.19
CA GLY A 99 -9.47 -19.94 -6.80
C GLY A 99 -8.22 -19.76 -5.93
N VAL A 100 -7.21 -19.05 -6.41
CA VAL A 100 -6.04 -18.65 -5.64
C VAL A 100 -6.02 -17.13 -5.53
N SER A 101 -6.00 -16.61 -4.29
CA SER A 101 -5.99 -15.17 -4.06
C SER A 101 -4.64 -14.54 -4.43
N GLU A 102 -4.69 -13.43 -5.14
CA GLU A 102 -3.54 -12.59 -5.50
C GLU A 102 -2.77 -12.11 -4.27
N ALA A 103 -3.49 -11.88 -3.17
CA ALA A 103 -2.92 -11.45 -1.89
C ALA A 103 -1.84 -12.41 -1.33
N ASN A 104 -1.83 -13.68 -1.76
CA ASN A 104 -0.83 -14.65 -1.34
C ASN A 104 0.56 -14.39 -1.93
N PHE A 105 0.63 -13.63 -3.00
CA PHE A 105 1.87 -13.36 -3.74
C PHE A 105 2.44 -11.97 -3.48
N LEU A 106 1.65 -11.08 -2.85
CA LEU A 106 2.07 -9.70 -2.62
C LEU A 106 3.15 -9.62 -1.54
N PRO A 107 4.17 -8.77 -1.73
CA PRO A 107 5.15 -8.53 -0.69
C PRO A 107 4.47 -7.91 0.54
N THR A 108 4.90 -8.33 1.73
CA THR A 108 4.51 -7.71 2.99
C THR A 108 5.69 -7.71 3.94
N LYS A 109 5.81 -6.66 4.75
CA LYS A 109 6.71 -6.57 5.89
C LYS A 109 5.95 -6.50 7.21
N TYR A 110 4.62 -6.57 7.16
CA TYR A 110 3.74 -6.39 8.30
C TYR A 110 3.04 -7.69 8.69
N ASP A 111 2.95 -7.94 9.99
CA ASP A 111 1.99 -8.89 10.55
C ASP A 111 0.62 -8.21 10.58
N VAL A 112 -0.16 -8.43 9.52
CA VAL A 112 -1.44 -7.77 9.27
C VAL A 112 -2.43 -7.98 10.41
N ASP A 113 -2.52 -9.20 10.97
CA ASP A 113 -3.47 -9.51 12.04
C ASP A 113 -3.04 -8.88 13.37
N ALA A 114 -1.75 -8.85 13.67
CA ALA A 114 -1.22 -8.16 14.84
C ALA A 114 -1.43 -6.64 14.74
N TYR A 115 -1.17 -6.03 13.56
CA TYR A 115 -1.41 -4.61 13.35
C TYR A 115 -2.89 -4.25 13.47
N PHE A 116 -3.79 -5.05 12.88
CA PHE A 116 -5.23 -4.81 12.95
C PHE A 116 -5.76 -4.90 14.39
N SER A 117 -5.34 -5.93 15.13
CA SER A 117 -5.68 -6.09 16.54
C SER A 117 -5.16 -4.93 17.39
N SER A 118 -3.94 -4.45 17.09
CA SER A 118 -3.32 -3.32 17.78
C SER A 118 -4.05 -2.01 17.47
N LEU A 119 -4.49 -1.80 16.22
CA LEU A 119 -5.30 -0.64 15.83
C LEU A 119 -6.61 -0.59 16.60
N ILE A 120 -7.38 -1.69 16.61
CA ILE A 120 -8.66 -1.77 17.35
C ILE A 120 -8.44 -1.45 18.82
N ASN A 121 -7.46 -2.10 19.46
CA ASN A 121 -7.17 -1.90 20.87
C ASN A 121 -6.75 -0.45 21.18
N MET A 122 -5.93 0.13 20.33
CA MET A 122 -5.50 1.53 20.48
C MET A 122 -6.68 2.48 20.38
N ILE A 123 -7.51 2.38 19.34
CA ILE A 123 -8.69 3.24 19.14
C ILE A 123 -9.63 3.11 20.34
N LYS A 124 -9.96 1.88 20.75
CA LYS A 124 -10.83 1.62 21.90
C LYS A 124 -10.36 2.27 23.21
N ASN A 125 -9.05 2.41 23.40
CA ASN A 125 -8.48 2.98 24.62
C ASN A 125 -8.37 4.51 24.58
N ILE A 126 -8.45 5.13 23.40
CA ILE A 126 -8.21 6.59 23.24
C ILE A 126 -9.53 7.36 23.11
N VAL A 127 -10.48 6.80 22.34
CA VAL A 127 -11.72 7.49 22.01
C VAL A 127 -12.86 7.15 22.99
N SER A 128 -13.92 7.93 22.98
CA SER A 128 -15.17 7.64 23.72
C SER A 128 -15.89 6.41 23.12
N ASP A 129 -16.81 5.82 23.91
CA ASP A 129 -17.61 4.66 23.45
C ASP A 129 -18.42 4.97 22.19
N LYS A 130 -18.95 6.20 22.06
CA LYS A 130 -19.71 6.63 20.87
C LYS A 130 -18.81 6.72 19.62
N ALA A 131 -17.58 7.19 19.77
CA ALA A 131 -16.62 7.24 18.69
C ALA A 131 -16.13 5.83 18.31
N PHE A 132 -15.91 4.97 19.30
CA PHE A 132 -15.56 3.58 19.01
C PHE A 132 -16.68 2.85 18.28
N ALA A 133 -17.96 3.08 18.64
CA ALA A 133 -19.09 2.49 17.91
C ALA A 133 -19.14 2.93 16.44
N LEU A 134 -18.81 4.20 16.13
CA LEU A 134 -18.68 4.68 14.75
C LEU A 134 -17.48 4.01 14.02
N ALA A 135 -16.33 3.88 14.69
CA ALA A 135 -15.17 3.22 14.12
C ALA A 135 -15.47 1.75 13.83
N ASP A 136 -16.16 1.06 14.73
CA ASP A 136 -16.55 -0.33 14.60
C ASP A 136 -17.52 -0.55 13.43
N SER A 137 -18.61 0.21 13.38
CA SER A 137 -19.62 0.08 12.33
C SER A 137 -19.11 0.48 10.94
N THR A 138 -18.22 1.50 10.86
CA THR A 138 -17.70 1.99 9.59
C THR A 138 -16.58 1.08 9.06
N LEU A 139 -15.71 0.55 9.91
CA LEU A 139 -14.51 -0.19 9.49
C LEU A 139 -14.40 -1.57 10.15
N PHE A 140 -14.31 -1.66 11.49
CA PHE A 140 -13.80 -2.87 12.14
C PHE A 140 -14.72 -4.08 12.03
N SER A 141 -16.03 -3.87 12.06
CA SER A 141 -17.06 -4.91 11.89
C SER A 141 -17.71 -4.90 10.49
N ASN A 142 -17.26 -4.04 9.58
CA ASN A 142 -17.78 -3.95 8.22
C ASN A 142 -17.05 -4.94 7.30
N SER A 143 -17.64 -6.11 7.08
CA SER A 143 -17.05 -7.19 6.26
C SER A 143 -16.73 -6.78 4.83
N ASP A 144 -17.46 -5.82 4.26
CA ASP A 144 -17.26 -5.36 2.89
C ASP A 144 -15.98 -4.51 2.74
N ILE A 145 -15.46 -4.00 3.85
CA ILE A 145 -14.34 -3.05 3.86
C ILE A 145 -13.12 -3.66 4.55
N VAL A 146 -13.30 -4.36 5.67
CA VAL A 146 -12.21 -4.77 6.55
C VAL A 146 -11.17 -5.64 5.85
N ASP A 147 -11.61 -6.58 5.01
CA ASP A 147 -10.68 -7.46 4.31
C ASP A 147 -9.83 -6.70 3.30
N ALA A 148 -10.44 -5.80 2.53
CA ALA A 148 -9.71 -4.91 1.62
C ALA A 148 -8.77 -3.98 2.39
N PHE A 149 -9.23 -3.35 3.47
CA PHE A 149 -8.41 -2.45 4.31
C PHE A 149 -7.17 -3.15 4.88
N LYS A 150 -7.30 -4.42 5.28
CA LYS A 150 -6.20 -5.21 5.83
C LYS A 150 -5.11 -5.55 4.82
N ILE A 151 -5.44 -5.61 3.54
CA ILE A 151 -4.50 -6.09 2.50
C ILE A 151 -4.08 -5.01 1.52
N GLU A 152 -4.79 -3.87 1.45
CA GLU A 152 -4.51 -2.82 0.47
C GLU A 152 -3.18 -2.09 0.77
N PHE A 153 -2.60 -1.51 -0.27
CA PHE A 153 -1.38 -0.70 -0.20
C PHE A 153 -1.73 0.73 0.24
N ALA A 154 -0.82 1.40 0.95
CA ALA A 154 -1.01 2.81 1.28
C ALA A 154 -0.81 3.72 0.07
N ALA A 155 0.07 3.34 -0.87
CA ALA A 155 0.37 4.09 -2.07
C ALA A 155 0.82 3.18 -3.21
N LYS A 156 0.70 3.64 -4.45
CA LYS A 156 1.13 2.89 -5.64
C LYS A 156 2.66 2.68 -5.71
N SER A 157 3.45 3.70 -5.37
CA SER A 157 4.90 3.69 -5.57
C SER A 157 5.69 4.48 -4.51
N HIS A 158 5.02 4.87 -3.42
CA HIS A 158 5.63 5.63 -2.33
C HIS A 158 5.77 4.76 -1.07
N HIS A 159 5.61 5.38 0.10
CA HIS A 159 5.64 4.68 1.39
C HIS A 159 4.57 3.58 1.47
N ASP A 160 4.89 2.50 2.18
CA ASP A 160 3.97 1.40 2.46
C ASP A 160 3.27 0.81 1.20
N ASN A 161 4.03 0.72 0.09
CA ASN A 161 3.56 0.14 -1.17
C ASN A 161 3.64 -1.40 -1.14
N CYS A 162 3.05 -2.01 -0.15
CA CYS A 162 3.02 -3.46 0.06
C CYS A 162 1.70 -3.90 0.69
N LYS A 163 1.44 -5.20 0.69
CA LYS A 163 0.27 -5.77 1.36
C LYS A 163 0.23 -5.38 2.83
N GLY A 164 -0.91 -4.84 3.27
CA GLY A 164 -1.12 -4.33 4.62
C GLY A 164 -0.55 -2.93 4.86
N GLY A 165 -0.07 -2.28 3.79
CA GLY A 165 0.51 -0.93 3.88
C GLY A 165 -0.50 0.11 4.33
N LEU A 166 -1.75 0.06 3.82
CA LEU A 166 -2.82 0.97 4.24
C LEU A 166 -3.13 0.84 5.74
N LEU A 167 -3.24 -0.39 6.24
CA LEU A 167 -3.45 -0.67 7.66
C LEU A 167 -2.29 -0.14 8.51
N ALA A 168 -1.04 -0.43 8.12
CA ALA A 168 0.14 -0.01 8.87
C ALA A 168 0.29 1.52 8.89
N HIS A 169 0.07 2.18 7.76
CA HIS A 169 0.03 3.64 7.65
C HIS A 169 -1.05 4.23 8.57
N THR A 170 -2.28 3.76 8.45
CA THR A 170 -3.41 4.23 9.29
C THR A 170 -3.11 4.04 10.78
N TYR A 171 -2.55 2.89 11.18
CA TYR A 171 -2.14 2.67 12.57
C TYR A 171 -1.12 3.71 13.04
N LYS A 172 -0.07 3.97 12.25
CA LYS A 172 0.97 4.95 12.58
C LYS A 172 0.41 6.38 12.65
N VAL A 173 -0.45 6.77 11.70
CA VAL A 173 -1.10 8.08 11.69
C VAL A 173 -2.00 8.26 12.93
N CYS A 174 -2.81 7.27 13.30
CA CYS A 174 -3.62 7.30 14.52
C CYS A 174 -2.74 7.41 15.77
N TYR A 175 -1.68 6.61 15.86
CA TYR A 175 -0.74 6.63 17.00
C TYR A 175 -0.06 8.00 17.14
N LEU A 176 0.52 8.52 16.06
CA LEU A 176 1.17 9.83 16.06
C LEU A 176 0.19 10.96 16.37
N THR A 177 -1.04 10.89 15.86
CA THR A 177 -2.10 11.85 16.21
C THR A 177 -2.37 11.84 17.70
N SER A 178 -2.44 10.67 18.34
CA SER A 178 -2.61 10.54 19.79
C SER A 178 -1.45 11.17 20.59
N ILE A 179 -0.21 11.02 20.11
CA ILE A 179 0.98 11.67 20.71
C ILE A 179 0.89 13.19 20.57
N VAL A 180 0.51 13.70 19.38
CA VAL A 180 0.33 15.15 19.16
C VAL A 180 -0.74 15.69 20.08
N ILE A 181 -1.90 15.03 20.20
CA ILE A 181 -2.96 15.42 21.12
C ILE A 181 -2.44 15.48 22.55
N SER A 182 -1.80 14.43 23.03
CA SER A 182 -1.34 14.36 24.43
C SER A 182 -0.24 15.37 24.73
N THR A 183 0.66 15.64 23.77
CA THR A 183 1.82 16.52 23.96
C THR A 183 1.44 17.99 23.92
N TYR A 184 0.60 18.39 22.95
CA TYR A 184 0.34 19.80 22.68
C TYR A 184 -1.05 20.26 23.14
N PHE A 185 -2.03 19.35 23.21
CA PHE A 185 -3.44 19.68 23.40
C PHE A 185 -4.12 18.93 24.55
N GLY A 186 -3.38 18.17 25.36
CA GLY A 186 -3.94 17.24 26.35
C GLY A 186 -4.86 17.89 27.39
N GLY A 187 -4.66 19.18 27.72
CA GLY A 187 -5.47 19.94 28.67
C GLY A 187 -6.48 20.91 28.04
N THR A 188 -6.47 21.06 26.71
CA THR A 188 -7.27 22.08 26.00
C THR A 188 -8.39 21.50 25.15
N LEU A 189 -8.24 20.28 24.62
CA LEU A 189 -9.26 19.64 23.80
C LEU A 189 -10.28 18.87 24.66
N SER A 190 -11.56 19.06 24.37
CA SER A 190 -12.65 18.21 24.86
C SER A 190 -12.49 16.76 24.35
N GLN A 191 -13.23 15.82 24.95
CA GLN A 191 -13.22 14.44 24.46
C GLN A 191 -13.75 14.33 23.03
N ASP A 192 -14.80 15.09 22.70
CA ASP A 192 -15.37 15.09 21.35
C ASP A 192 -14.35 15.59 20.31
N GLU A 193 -13.52 16.60 20.62
CA GLU A 193 -12.45 17.08 19.73
C GLU A 193 -11.34 16.04 19.55
N LYS A 194 -10.99 15.30 20.61
CA LYS A 194 -10.04 14.18 20.54
C LYS A 194 -10.60 13.04 19.69
N ASP A 195 -11.87 12.70 19.89
CA ASP A 195 -12.59 11.70 19.10
C ASP A 195 -12.54 12.07 17.60
N MET A 196 -12.82 13.34 17.27
CA MET A 196 -12.81 13.84 15.89
C MET A 196 -11.43 13.69 15.23
N LEU A 197 -10.37 14.06 15.94
CA LEU A 197 -9.01 13.95 15.43
C LEU A 197 -8.61 12.47 15.17
N ILE A 198 -8.95 11.59 16.11
CA ILE A 198 -8.61 10.15 15.97
C ILE A 198 -9.48 9.47 14.90
N LEU A 199 -10.79 9.76 14.84
CA LEU A 199 -11.66 9.26 13.76
C LEU A 199 -11.22 9.81 12.39
N GLY A 200 -10.82 11.09 12.35
CA GLY A 200 -10.24 11.67 11.13
C GLY A 200 -8.97 10.97 10.69
N ALA A 201 -8.06 10.70 11.61
CA ALA A 201 -6.85 9.93 11.34
C ALA A 201 -7.15 8.48 10.92
N LEU A 202 -8.19 7.85 11.49
CA LEU A 202 -8.61 6.49 11.15
C LEU A 202 -9.21 6.40 9.74
N PHE A 203 -9.96 7.41 9.33
CA PHE A 203 -10.75 7.38 8.09
C PHE A 203 -10.13 8.16 6.93
N HIS A 204 -9.05 8.95 7.14
CA HIS A 204 -8.53 9.86 6.10
C HIS A 204 -8.30 9.16 4.76
N ASP A 205 -7.81 7.94 4.80
CA ASP A 205 -7.43 7.13 3.65
C ASP A 205 -8.34 5.92 3.38
N ILE A 206 -9.44 5.73 4.13
CA ILE A 206 -10.30 4.55 4.02
C ILE A 206 -10.84 4.33 2.59
N GLY A 207 -11.03 5.39 1.82
CA GLY A 207 -11.49 5.32 0.43
C GLY A 207 -10.52 4.62 -0.52
N LYS A 208 -9.25 4.42 -0.14
CA LYS A 208 -8.27 3.67 -0.93
C LYS A 208 -8.70 2.23 -1.18
N VAL A 209 -9.51 1.63 -0.30
CA VAL A 209 -10.08 0.29 -0.51
C VAL A 209 -11.00 0.18 -1.74
N LYS A 210 -11.47 1.33 -2.24
CA LYS A 210 -12.27 1.42 -3.48
C LYS A 210 -11.47 1.98 -4.65
N GLU A 211 -10.58 2.96 -4.38
CA GLU A 211 -9.76 3.61 -5.39
C GLU A 211 -8.72 2.68 -5.99
N MET A 212 -8.20 1.75 -5.18
CA MET A 212 -7.09 0.88 -5.56
C MET A 212 -7.45 -0.60 -5.36
N HIS A 213 -6.68 -1.45 -6.06
CA HIS A 213 -6.64 -2.88 -5.83
C HIS A 213 -5.17 -3.32 -5.91
N PHE A 214 -4.61 -3.67 -4.76
CA PHE A 214 -3.18 -3.99 -4.59
C PHE A 214 -2.24 -2.93 -5.17
N GLY A 215 -2.49 -1.67 -4.81
CA GLY A 215 -1.69 -0.54 -5.26
C GLY A 215 -1.90 -0.14 -6.73
N GLN A 216 -2.80 -0.78 -7.47
CA GLN A 216 -3.17 -0.37 -8.83
C GLN A 216 -4.52 0.36 -8.80
N TYR A 217 -4.60 1.47 -9.54
CA TYR A 217 -5.84 2.23 -9.63
C TYR A 217 -6.92 1.42 -10.36
N THR A 218 -8.12 1.41 -9.78
CA THR A 218 -9.34 0.84 -10.39
C THR A 218 -10.01 1.85 -11.33
N ASP A 219 -11.04 1.42 -12.07
CA ASP A 219 -11.83 2.33 -12.93
C ASP A 219 -12.55 3.42 -12.12
N ILE A 220 -12.79 3.21 -10.82
CA ILE A 220 -13.40 4.20 -9.92
C ILE A 220 -12.41 5.28 -9.50
N SER A 221 -11.11 5.12 -9.75
CA SER A 221 -10.07 6.11 -9.40
C SER A 221 -10.20 7.48 -10.10
N VAL A 222 -11.11 7.61 -11.06
CA VAL A 222 -11.54 8.91 -11.60
C VAL A 222 -12.09 9.82 -10.48
N VAL A 223 -12.57 9.22 -9.40
CA VAL A 223 -12.95 9.90 -8.15
C VAL A 223 -11.95 9.48 -7.08
N THR A 224 -11.30 10.46 -6.46
CA THR A 224 -10.21 10.19 -5.51
C THR A 224 -10.71 9.48 -4.24
N HIS A 225 -9.80 8.70 -3.57
CA HIS A 225 -10.07 8.06 -2.27
C HIS A 225 -10.65 9.04 -1.24
N ARG A 226 -10.30 10.32 -1.29
CA ARG A 226 -10.81 11.36 -0.39
C ARG A 226 -12.33 11.47 -0.46
N TYR A 227 -12.88 11.55 -1.68
CA TYR A 227 -14.33 11.57 -1.89
C TYR A 227 -14.96 10.21 -1.59
N LEU A 228 -14.37 9.13 -2.09
CA LEU A 228 -14.86 7.77 -1.85
C LEU A 228 -14.93 7.44 -0.36
N GLY A 229 -13.96 7.92 0.42
CA GLY A 229 -13.96 7.79 1.88
C GLY A 229 -15.12 8.54 2.54
N VAL A 230 -15.42 9.76 2.09
CA VAL A 230 -16.58 10.52 2.61
C VAL A 230 -17.90 9.78 2.37
N GLU A 231 -18.04 9.13 1.20
CA GLU A 231 -19.25 8.33 0.89
C GLU A 231 -19.38 7.07 1.76
N MET A 232 -18.30 6.63 2.40
CA MET A 232 -18.31 5.48 3.30
C MET A 232 -18.74 5.84 4.73
N LEU A 233 -18.84 7.14 5.07
CA LEU A 233 -19.26 7.59 6.39
C LEU A 233 -20.78 7.49 6.56
N ASP A 234 -21.21 7.00 7.72
CA ASP A 234 -22.62 7.12 8.13
C ASP A 234 -22.89 8.56 8.62
N LYS A 235 -23.25 9.42 7.66
CA LYS A 235 -23.59 10.83 7.93
C LYS A 235 -24.64 10.98 9.02
N GLN A 236 -25.70 10.15 8.97
CA GLN A 236 -26.82 10.29 9.90
C GLN A 236 -26.38 9.95 11.33
N ALA A 237 -25.65 8.85 11.51
CA ALA A 237 -25.13 8.46 12.82
C ALA A 237 -24.17 9.51 13.40
N ILE A 238 -23.30 10.10 12.57
CA ILE A 238 -22.38 11.16 13.01
C ILE A 238 -23.15 12.39 13.47
N ILE A 239 -24.16 12.83 12.71
CA ILE A 239 -24.99 14.00 13.07
C ILE A 239 -25.77 13.75 14.38
N GLU A 240 -26.32 12.56 14.55
CA GLU A 240 -27.03 12.19 15.77
C GLU A 240 -26.13 12.17 17.01
N LEU A 241 -24.90 11.74 16.88
CA LEU A 241 -23.94 11.61 17.99
C LEU A 241 -23.20 12.91 18.33
N TYR A 242 -22.91 13.73 17.35
CA TYR A 242 -22.02 14.88 17.48
C TYR A 242 -22.58 16.21 16.95
N GLY A 243 -23.61 16.17 16.10
CA GLY A 243 -24.14 17.33 15.41
C GLY A 243 -23.59 17.53 13.99
N GLU A 244 -24.28 18.37 13.22
CA GLU A 244 -23.99 18.57 11.81
C GLU A 244 -22.63 19.23 11.57
N ASP A 245 -22.21 20.18 12.39
CA ASP A 245 -20.91 20.85 12.27
C ASP A 245 -19.76 19.85 12.39
N TRP A 246 -19.88 18.86 13.27
CA TRP A 246 -18.87 17.81 13.46
C TRP A 246 -18.75 16.90 12.25
N TYR A 247 -19.85 16.58 11.58
CA TYR A 247 -19.79 15.87 10.31
C TYR A 247 -18.94 16.63 9.29
N TYR A 248 -19.13 17.94 9.16
CA TYR A 248 -18.34 18.74 8.22
C TYR A 248 -16.86 18.87 8.61
N TYR A 249 -16.54 18.88 9.91
CA TYR A 249 -15.14 18.81 10.36
C TYR A 249 -14.49 17.49 9.97
N LEU A 250 -15.16 16.35 10.16
CA LEU A 250 -14.65 15.04 9.74
C LEU A 250 -14.46 14.98 8.23
N VAL A 251 -15.44 15.45 7.45
CA VAL A 251 -15.35 15.59 5.99
C VAL A 251 -14.17 16.48 5.61
N SER A 252 -13.93 17.59 6.33
CA SER A 252 -12.80 18.47 6.03
C SER A 252 -11.46 17.80 6.21
N ILE A 253 -11.32 16.91 7.20
CA ILE A 253 -10.09 16.09 7.36
C ILE A 253 -9.90 15.21 6.13
N MET A 254 -10.92 14.45 5.75
CA MET A 254 -10.83 13.50 4.65
C MET A 254 -10.54 14.16 3.30
N LEU A 255 -11.10 15.33 3.04
CA LEU A 255 -10.88 16.05 1.78
C LEU A 255 -9.55 16.80 1.74
N GLN A 256 -9.01 17.23 2.89
CA GLN A 256 -7.91 18.20 2.99
C GLN A 256 -6.62 17.62 3.59
N HIS A 257 -6.56 16.33 3.97
CA HIS A 257 -5.37 15.75 4.59
C HIS A 257 -4.13 15.77 3.68
N HIS A 258 -4.27 15.89 2.37
CA HIS A 258 -3.15 16.08 1.44
C HIS A 258 -2.57 17.51 1.43
N GLY A 259 -3.26 18.49 2.03
CA GLY A 259 -2.76 19.87 2.13
C GLY A 259 -2.39 20.47 0.78
N GLU A 260 -1.12 20.89 0.63
CA GLU A 260 -0.61 21.54 -0.60
C GLU A 260 -0.67 20.65 -1.85
N TYR A 261 -0.70 19.33 -1.68
CA TYR A 261 -0.82 18.37 -2.78
C TYR A 261 -2.27 18.05 -3.16
N GLY A 262 -3.24 18.74 -2.55
CA GLY A 262 -4.67 18.58 -2.78
C GLY A 262 -5.42 19.88 -2.44
N ASP A 263 -6.47 19.77 -1.61
CA ASP A 263 -7.19 20.92 -1.10
C ASP A 263 -6.48 21.45 0.17
N PRO A 264 -6.20 22.76 0.24
CA PRO A 264 -5.53 23.33 1.42
C PRO A 264 -6.40 23.18 2.67
N CYS A 265 -5.77 22.88 3.81
CA CYS A 265 -6.44 22.73 5.09
C CYS A 265 -7.13 24.02 5.51
N LYS A 266 -8.44 23.94 5.81
CA LYS A 266 -9.26 25.06 6.27
C LYS A 266 -9.75 24.91 7.71
N SER A 267 -9.48 23.77 8.35
CA SER A 267 -9.78 23.51 9.75
C SER A 267 -8.53 23.10 10.51
N VAL A 268 -8.49 23.39 11.81
CA VAL A 268 -7.37 22.98 12.69
C VAL A 268 -7.23 21.47 12.72
N VAL A 269 -8.35 20.74 12.74
CA VAL A 269 -8.33 19.27 12.75
C VAL A 269 -7.77 18.69 11.47
N ALA A 270 -8.15 19.24 10.29
CA ALA A 270 -7.57 18.81 9.01
C ALA A 270 -6.07 19.12 8.94
N TYR A 271 -5.64 20.28 9.47
CA TYR A 271 -4.23 20.64 9.49
C TYR A 271 -3.40 19.68 10.36
N ILE A 272 -3.89 19.33 11.55
CA ILE A 272 -3.19 18.40 12.45
C ILE A 272 -3.02 17.02 11.78
N VAL A 273 -4.09 16.47 11.22
CA VAL A 273 -4.03 15.16 10.53
C VAL A 273 -3.11 15.22 9.32
N ASN A 274 -3.18 16.28 8.49
CA ASN A 274 -2.25 16.47 7.37
C ASN A 274 -0.78 16.46 7.81
N GLN A 275 -0.42 17.17 8.90
CA GLN A 275 0.96 17.20 9.37
C GLN A 275 1.44 15.83 9.85
N VAL A 276 0.58 15.05 10.49
CA VAL A 276 0.90 13.71 10.97
C VAL A 276 0.99 12.72 9.82
N ASP A 277 0.09 12.78 8.87
CA ASP A 277 0.09 11.97 7.64
C ASP A 277 1.39 12.19 6.85
N MET A 278 1.74 13.44 6.58
CA MET A 278 3.00 13.79 5.92
C MET A 278 4.23 13.33 6.70
N LEU A 279 4.21 13.41 8.04
CA LEU A 279 5.29 12.92 8.88
C LEU A 279 5.49 11.41 8.70
N ASP A 280 4.40 10.62 8.79
CA ASP A 280 4.50 9.17 8.60
C ASP A 280 5.00 8.83 7.18
N ALA A 281 4.43 9.44 6.15
CA ALA A 281 4.83 9.22 4.77
C ALA A 281 6.34 9.49 4.55
N ASN A 282 6.85 10.60 5.08
CA ASN A 282 8.27 10.96 4.96
C ASN A 282 9.18 10.03 5.75
N MET A 283 8.80 9.67 6.99
CA MET A 283 9.62 8.80 7.83
C MET A 283 9.66 7.37 7.29
N THR A 284 8.55 6.84 6.82
CA THR A 284 8.49 5.50 6.19
C THR A 284 9.30 5.46 4.88
N LEU A 285 9.25 6.52 4.06
CA LEU A 285 10.09 6.61 2.87
C LEU A 285 11.59 6.69 3.23
N LEU A 286 11.95 7.42 4.28
CA LEU A 286 13.33 7.49 4.76
C LEU A 286 13.81 6.13 5.27
N GLU A 287 12.98 5.42 6.05
CA GLU A 287 13.27 4.07 6.55
C GLU A 287 13.54 3.11 5.37
N GLN A 288 12.65 3.06 4.37
CA GLN A 288 12.83 2.23 3.18
C GLN A 288 14.15 2.52 2.44
N LYS A 289 14.51 3.80 2.31
CA LYS A 289 15.77 4.19 1.68
C LYS A 289 16.99 3.83 2.50
N LEU A 290 16.89 3.77 3.82
CA LEU A 290 17.98 3.36 4.71
C LEU A 290 18.15 1.84 4.77
N GLU A 291 17.09 1.08 4.48
CA GLU A 291 17.15 -0.39 4.32
C GLU A 291 17.89 -0.79 3.04
N ASP A 292 17.90 0.06 2.02
CA ASP A 292 18.68 -0.17 0.80
C ASP A 292 20.19 -0.11 1.13
N SER A 293 20.88 -1.23 0.87
CA SER A 293 22.33 -1.37 1.11
C SER A 293 23.14 -0.27 0.41
N SER A 294 22.68 0.19 -0.77
CA SER A 294 23.34 1.25 -1.53
C SER A 294 23.39 2.59 -0.76
N ALA A 295 22.41 2.91 0.06
CA ALA A 295 22.39 4.12 0.85
C ALA A 295 23.50 4.14 1.92
N ARG A 296 23.76 2.98 2.54
CA ARG A 296 24.85 2.83 3.54
C ARG A 296 26.22 2.87 2.87
N GLU A 297 26.38 2.25 1.71
CA GLU A 297 27.63 2.28 0.93
C GLU A 297 27.95 3.70 0.45
N LEU A 298 26.96 4.44 -0.04
CA LEU A 298 27.11 5.82 -0.49
C LEU A 298 27.25 6.81 0.67
N GLY A 299 26.90 6.43 1.91
CA GLY A 299 26.90 7.28 3.09
C GLY A 299 25.88 8.43 3.03
N ARG A 300 24.90 8.36 2.14
CA ARG A 300 23.86 9.38 1.97
C ARG A 300 22.59 8.82 1.33
N VAL A 301 21.46 9.46 1.63
CA VAL A 301 20.15 9.20 1.00
C VAL A 301 19.59 10.48 0.37
N SER A 302 18.85 10.36 -0.71
CA SER A 302 18.14 11.49 -1.33
C SER A 302 16.72 11.58 -0.78
N MET A 303 16.36 12.75 -0.21
CA MET A 303 15.01 13.04 0.29
C MET A 303 14.57 14.43 -0.19
N ASN A 304 13.40 14.51 -0.83
CA ASN A 304 12.77 15.79 -1.23
C ASN A 304 13.73 16.75 -1.97
N GLY A 305 14.54 16.21 -2.89
CA GLY A 305 15.51 17.00 -3.67
C GLY A 305 16.80 17.36 -2.93
N SER A 306 16.98 16.92 -1.69
CA SER A 306 18.18 17.10 -0.89
C SER A 306 18.88 15.78 -0.61
N TYR A 307 20.19 15.84 -0.33
CA TYR A 307 20.96 14.70 0.15
C TYR A 307 21.15 14.81 1.66
N LEU A 308 20.79 13.75 2.38
CA LEU A 308 21.02 13.61 3.82
C LEU A 308 22.18 12.64 4.02
N GLU A 309 23.16 13.01 4.86
CA GLU A 309 24.23 12.10 5.25
C GLU A 309 23.69 11.02 6.20
N VAL A 310 24.06 9.78 5.94
CA VAL A 310 23.76 8.67 6.85
C VAL A 310 24.75 8.71 8.00
N LEU A 311 24.26 8.63 9.24
CA LEU A 311 25.10 8.63 10.43
C LEU A 311 26.16 7.53 10.32
N LYS A 312 27.44 7.94 10.34
CA LYS A 312 28.59 7.03 10.41
C LYS A 312 28.76 6.59 11.87
N GLY A 313 28.27 5.44 12.21
CA GLY A 313 28.52 4.93 13.55
C GLY A 313 27.42 4.01 14.04
N GLY A 314 27.77 2.78 14.11
CA GLY A 314 27.01 1.69 14.65
C GLY A 314 27.30 0.44 13.83
N LYS A 315 28.50 -0.13 13.96
CA LYS A 315 28.62 -1.56 13.76
C LYS A 315 27.60 -2.17 14.75
N THR A 316 26.46 -2.61 14.25
CA THR A 316 25.70 -3.63 14.95
C THR A 316 26.58 -4.87 14.86
N ASP A 317 27.32 -5.15 15.94
CA ASP A 317 27.89 -6.47 16.15
C ASP A 317 26.70 -7.43 16.11
N ALA A 318 26.60 -8.19 15.02
CA ALA A 318 25.67 -9.29 14.85
C ALA A 318 26.23 -10.52 15.54
#